data_947261b62fcd09db4452c24dba0432eb
#
_entry.id   947261b62fcd09db4452c24dba0432eb
#
_cell.length_a   1.000
_cell.length_b   1.000
_cell.length_c   1.000
_cell.angle_alpha   90.00
_cell.angle_beta   90.00
_cell.angle_gamma   90.00
#
_symmetry.space_group_name_H-M   'P 1'
#
loop_
_entity.id
_entity.type
_entity.pdbx_description
1 polymer ?
#
loop_
_entity_poly.entity_id
_entity_poly.type
_entity_poly.pdbx_seq_one_letter_code
_entity_poly.pdbx_strand_id
1 'polypeptide(L)'
;MKTTTKLRVALFFGGVSSEHEVSCVSASAWLRALGQSPCAEQYEAFPVGITKDGRWLACHPTPEAMADGSWEQGDCTPCVLSPDRRDHGLWLLKDGKAELVRIDICAPVMHGKNGEDGTIQGLFELARIPYVGCGVLGSAVCMDKAVAN
;
A
#
# COMPACT_ATOMS: atom_id res chain seq x y z
N MET A 1 21.50 1.46 -24.55
CA MET A 1 20.08 1.51 -24.13
C MET A 1 20.02 2.05 -22.70
N LYS A 2 19.36 3.19 -22.46
CA LYS A 2 19.10 3.65 -21.10
C LYS A 2 18.09 2.69 -20.47
N THR A 3 18.49 1.86 -19.54
CA THR A 3 17.59 1.12 -18.66
C THR A 3 16.83 2.17 -17.83
N THR A 4 15.61 2.45 -18.23
CA THR A 4 14.72 3.33 -17.46
C THR A 4 14.41 2.58 -16.17
N THR A 5 14.88 3.07 -15.03
CA THR A 5 14.56 2.49 -13.71
C THR A 5 13.06 2.66 -13.51
N LYS A 6 12.34 1.55 -13.26
CA LYS A 6 10.90 1.59 -12.99
C LYS A 6 10.64 2.31 -11.67
N LEU A 7 9.52 3.01 -11.61
CA LEU A 7 9.04 3.60 -10.35
C LEU A 7 8.43 2.51 -9.47
N ARG A 8 8.86 2.43 -8.22
CA ARG A 8 8.35 1.46 -7.25
C ARG A 8 7.09 1.98 -6.59
N VAL A 9 5.99 1.25 -6.80
CA VAL A 9 4.66 1.56 -6.26
C VAL A 9 4.36 0.67 -5.08
N ALA A 10 4.35 1.22 -3.87
CA ALA A 10 3.88 0.49 -2.68
C ALA A 10 2.35 0.37 -2.74
N LEU A 11 1.86 -0.83 -2.99
CA LEU A 11 0.45 -1.16 -3.07
C LEU A 11 -0.05 -1.61 -1.69
N PHE A 12 -0.70 -0.70 -0.95
CA PHE A 12 -1.25 -0.98 0.37
C PHE A 12 -2.64 -1.60 0.27
N PHE A 13 -2.86 -2.70 0.96
CA PHE A 13 -4.14 -3.41 0.92
C PHE A 13 -4.46 -4.11 2.25
N GLY A 14 -5.70 -4.56 2.40
CA GLY A 14 -6.21 -5.17 3.61
C GLY A 14 -6.67 -4.13 4.63
N GLY A 15 -6.11 -4.15 5.83
CA GLY A 15 -6.42 -3.21 6.91
C GLY A 15 -7.34 -3.78 7.98
N VAL A 16 -7.48 -3.04 9.08
CA VAL A 16 -8.29 -3.43 10.26
C VAL A 16 -9.79 -3.15 10.08
N SER A 17 -10.18 -2.66 8.92
CA SER A 17 -11.57 -2.36 8.58
C SER A 17 -12.39 -3.63 8.35
N SER A 18 -13.71 -3.54 8.50
CA SER A 18 -14.66 -4.59 8.10
C SER A 18 -14.65 -4.86 6.59
N GLU A 19 -14.04 -3.97 5.80
CA GLU A 19 -13.91 -4.08 4.35
C GLU A 19 -12.53 -4.64 3.91
N HIS A 20 -11.84 -5.34 4.81
CA HIS A 20 -10.54 -5.95 4.57
C HIS A 20 -10.53 -6.83 3.31
N GLU A 21 -11.49 -7.73 3.18
CA GLU A 21 -11.59 -8.65 2.04
C GLU A 21 -11.89 -7.90 0.73
N VAL A 22 -12.70 -6.85 0.79
CA VAL A 22 -12.99 -6.00 -0.39
C VAL A 22 -11.70 -5.33 -0.87
N SER A 23 -10.88 -4.85 0.07
CA SER A 23 -9.57 -4.30 -0.25
C SER A 23 -8.65 -5.33 -0.92
N CYS A 24 -8.59 -6.55 -0.42
CA CYS A 24 -7.79 -7.63 -1.01
C CYS A 24 -8.20 -7.92 -2.46
N VAL A 25 -9.51 -8.01 -2.74
CA VAL A 25 -10.03 -8.20 -4.09
C VAL A 25 -9.70 -7.01 -5.00
N SER A 26 -9.92 -5.79 -4.55
CA SER A 26 -9.60 -4.58 -5.32
C SER A 26 -8.10 -4.49 -5.63
N ALA A 27 -7.25 -4.76 -4.66
CA ALA A 27 -5.80 -4.72 -4.84
C ALA A 27 -5.28 -5.82 -5.78
N SER A 28 -5.94 -6.98 -5.84
CA SER A 28 -5.61 -8.02 -6.80
C SER A 28 -5.76 -7.55 -8.25
N ALA A 29 -6.80 -6.77 -8.53
CA ALA A 29 -7.01 -6.16 -9.85
C ALA A 29 -5.92 -5.11 -10.15
N TRP A 30 -5.53 -4.30 -9.17
CA TRP A 30 -4.41 -3.37 -9.30
C TRP A 30 -3.10 -4.10 -9.59
N LEU A 31 -2.81 -5.19 -8.88
CA LEU A 31 -1.60 -5.97 -9.07
C LEU A 31 -1.53 -6.56 -10.49
N ARG A 32 -2.67 -7.07 -11.01
CA ARG A 32 -2.76 -7.53 -12.40
C ARG A 32 -2.49 -6.41 -13.41
N ALA A 33 -3.10 -5.24 -13.20
CA ALA A 33 -2.96 -4.10 -14.10
C ALA A 33 -1.51 -3.56 -14.12
N LEU A 34 -0.85 -3.47 -12.97
CA LEU A 34 0.55 -3.06 -12.88
C LEU A 34 1.50 -4.07 -13.55
N GLY A 35 1.12 -5.35 -13.59
CA GLY A 35 1.88 -6.41 -14.26
C GLY A 35 1.68 -6.49 -15.78
N GLN A 36 0.82 -5.66 -16.36
CA GLN A 36 0.52 -5.65 -17.79
C GLN A 36 1.10 -4.41 -18.49
N SER A 37 1.48 -4.57 -19.77
CA SER A 37 1.91 -3.44 -20.60
C SER A 37 0.73 -2.47 -20.87
N PRO A 38 0.95 -1.14 -20.85
CA PRO A 38 2.27 -0.48 -20.71
C PRO A 38 2.72 -0.26 -19.26
N CYS A 39 1.90 -0.55 -18.26
CA CYS A 39 2.24 -0.27 -16.85
C CYS A 39 3.48 -1.03 -16.40
N ALA A 40 3.60 -2.30 -16.76
CA ALA A 40 4.72 -3.15 -16.38
C ALA A 40 6.09 -2.64 -16.89
N GLU A 41 6.10 -1.76 -17.88
CA GLU A 41 7.33 -1.16 -18.40
C GLU A 41 7.81 0.03 -17.55
N GLN A 42 6.88 0.68 -16.82
CA GLN A 42 7.12 1.93 -16.09
C GLN A 42 7.12 1.73 -14.57
N TYR A 43 6.37 0.75 -14.08
CA TYR A 43 6.11 0.55 -12.65
C TYR A 43 6.54 -0.84 -12.18
N GLU A 44 6.98 -0.90 -10.93
CA GLU A 44 7.24 -2.12 -10.17
C GLU A 44 6.30 -2.13 -8.95
N ALA A 45 5.40 -3.10 -8.88
CA ALA A 45 4.52 -3.25 -7.73
C ALA A 45 5.29 -3.78 -6.53
N PHE A 46 5.09 -3.14 -5.37
CA PHE A 46 5.61 -3.57 -4.08
C PHE A 46 4.44 -3.72 -3.10
N PRO A 47 3.81 -4.91 -3.03
CA PRO A 47 2.65 -5.13 -2.19
C PRO A 47 2.98 -5.04 -0.70
N VAL A 48 2.16 -4.29 0.04
CA VAL A 48 2.21 -4.14 1.50
C VAL A 48 0.83 -4.49 2.05
N GLY A 49 0.69 -5.69 2.58
CA GLY A 49 -0.54 -6.15 3.20
C GLY A 49 -0.61 -5.72 4.66
N ILE A 50 -1.77 -5.21 5.06
CA ILE A 50 -2.09 -4.91 6.45
C ILE A 50 -3.10 -5.94 6.92
N THR A 51 -2.73 -6.73 7.92
CA THR A 51 -3.59 -7.79 8.46
C THR A 51 -4.78 -7.20 9.23
N LYS A 52 -5.77 -8.04 9.56
CA LYS A 52 -6.94 -7.62 10.35
C LYS A 52 -6.58 -7.16 11.78
N ASP A 53 -5.47 -7.66 12.31
CA ASP A 53 -4.92 -7.24 13.61
C ASP A 53 -3.91 -6.07 13.50
N GLY A 54 -3.71 -5.53 12.30
CA GLY A 54 -2.95 -4.30 12.07
C GLY A 54 -1.45 -4.49 11.85
N ARG A 55 -0.96 -5.70 11.61
CA ARG A 55 0.45 -5.93 11.23
C ARG A 55 0.69 -5.53 9.78
N TRP A 56 1.81 -4.91 9.52
CA TRP A 56 2.24 -4.51 8.19
C TRP A 56 3.27 -5.48 7.65
N LEU A 57 2.99 -6.06 6.49
CA LEU A 57 3.78 -7.12 5.87
C LEU A 57 4.08 -6.77 4.40
N ALA A 58 5.35 -6.64 4.07
CA ALA A 58 5.80 -6.63 2.68
C ALA A 58 5.73 -8.07 2.16
N CYS A 59 5.07 -8.28 1.03
CA CYS A 59 4.80 -9.62 0.51
C CYS A 59 4.83 -9.64 -1.03
N HIS A 60 4.87 -10.84 -1.60
CA HIS A 60 4.89 -11.03 -3.06
C HIS A 60 3.80 -12.03 -3.46
N PRO A 61 2.52 -11.75 -3.19
CA PRO A 61 1.43 -12.66 -3.52
C PRO A 61 1.16 -12.70 -5.02
N THR A 62 0.59 -13.81 -5.49
CA THR A 62 -0.14 -13.79 -6.75
C THR A 62 -1.44 -12.99 -6.58
N PRO A 63 -2.03 -12.46 -7.67
CA PRO A 63 -3.32 -11.79 -7.58
C PRO A 63 -4.42 -12.69 -6.97
N GLU A 64 -4.37 -14.00 -7.22
CA GLU A 64 -5.31 -14.98 -6.68
C GLU A 64 -5.16 -15.11 -5.16
N ALA A 65 -3.93 -15.28 -4.67
CA ALA A 65 -3.63 -15.36 -3.24
C ALA A 65 -3.97 -14.07 -2.49
N MET A 66 -3.83 -12.91 -3.17
CA MET A 66 -4.24 -11.63 -2.61
C MET A 66 -5.77 -11.56 -2.48
N ALA A 67 -6.51 -11.98 -3.52
CA ALA A 67 -7.96 -11.90 -3.55
C ALA A 67 -8.65 -12.86 -2.56
N ASP A 68 -8.12 -14.06 -2.37
CA ASP A 68 -8.69 -15.08 -1.47
C ASP A 68 -8.21 -14.98 -0.01
N GLY A 69 -7.28 -14.07 0.27
CA GLY A 69 -6.75 -13.83 1.61
C GLY A 69 -5.62 -14.76 2.04
N SER A 70 -5.19 -15.71 1.21
CA SER A 70 -4.08 -16.64 1.53
C SER A 70 -2.69 -15.99 1.47
N TRP A 71 -2.60 -14.73 1.06
CA TRP A 71 -1.35 -13.96 0.97
C TRP A 71 -0.57 -13.91 2.28
N GLU A 72 -1.26 -13.91 3.43
CA GLU A 72 -0.62 -13.87 4.76
C GLU A 72 0.20 -15.13 5.08
N GLN A 73 -0.08 -16.23 4.39
CA GLN A 73 0.60 -17.53 4.57
C GLN A 73 1.83 -17.67 3.66
N GLY A 74 2.04 -16.69 2.77
CA GLY A 74 3.16 -16.68 1.84
C GLY A 74 4.44 -16.10 2.44
N ASP A 75 5.38 -15.77 1.56
CA ASP A 75 6.65 -15.12 1.96
C ASP A 75 6.38 -13.64 2.29
N CYS A 76 6.22 -13.38 3.57
CA CYS A 76 5.94 -12.05 4.11
C CYS A 76 7.03 -11.60 5.08
N THR A 77 7.42 -10.35 4.98
CA THR A 77 8.39 -9.73 5.88
C THR A 77 7.74 -8.56 6.61
N PRO A 78 7.79 -8.50 7.95
CA PRO A 78 7.31 -7.33 8.70
C PRO A 78 7.98 -6.06 8.18
N CYS A 79 7.20 -5.00 8.04
CA CYS A 79 7.70 -3.73 7.55
C CYS A 79 7.01 -2.55 8.22
N VAL A 80 7.61 -1.37 8.06
CA VAL A 80 7.06 -0.11 8.52
C VAL A 80 7.39 1.00 7.52
N LEU A 81 6.40 1.82 7.16
CA LEU A 81 6.64 3.02 6.39
C LEU A 81 7.29 4.07 7.31
N SER A 82 8.47 4.53 6.93
CA SER A 82 9.16 5.56 7.70
C SER A 82 8.49 6.92 7.53
N PRO A 83 8.15 7.62 8.62
CA PRO A 83 7.73 9.01 8.57
C PRO A 83 8.92 9.98 8.35
N ASP A 84 10.15 9.50 8.48
CA ASP A 84 11.34 10.31 8.20
C ASP A 84 11.48 10.54 6.69
N ARG A 85 11.39 11.79 6.27
CA ARG A 85 11.46 12.20 4.86
C ARG A 85 12.76 11.81 4.16
N ARG A 86 13.84 11.60 4.90
CA ARG A 86 15.15 11.18 4.34
C ARG A 86 15.12 9.72 3.88
N ASP A 87 14.33 8.88 4.54
CA ASP A 87 14.23 7.46 4.22
C ASP A 87 13.46 7.25 2.92
N HIS A 88 12.38 7.98 2.72
CA HIS A 88 11.52 7.91 1.52
C HIS A 88 11.19 6.47 1.14
N GLY A 89 10.74 5.67 2.12
CA GLY A 89 10.55 4.24 1.91
C GLY A 89 10.07 3.46 3.12
N LEU A 90 10.17 2.15 2.97
CA LEU A 90 9.78 1.15 3.96
C LEU A 90 11.03 0.50 4.57
N TRP A 91 11.03 0.34 5.88
CA TRP A 91 11.97 -0.51 6.59
C TRP A 91 11.42 -1.95 6.64
N LEU A 92 12.13 -2.89 6.06
CA LEU A 92 11.88 -4.33 6.20
C LEU A 92 12.61 -4.85 7.43
N LEU A 93 11.91 -5.58 8.28
CA LEU A 93 12.42 -6.08 9.55
C LEU A 93 12.60 -7.61 9.45
N LYS A 94 13.81 -8.07 9.20
CA LYS A 94 14.12 -9.48 9.01
C LYS A 94 15.38 -9.89 9.77
N ASP A 95 15.31 -11.01 10.51
CA ASP A 95 16.45 -11.62 11.20
C ASP A 95 17.24 -10.65 12.10
N GLY A 96 16.52 -9.78 12.81
CA GLY A 96 17.11 -8.76 13.70
C GLY A 96 17.80 -7.60 12.96
N LYS A 97 17.64 -7.50 11.64
CA LYS A 97 18.15 -6.43 10.79
C LYS A 97 17.00 -5.61 10.20
N ALA A 98 17.31 -4.35 9.89
CA ALA A 98 16.40 -3.47 9.17
C ALA A 98 17.03 -3.10 7.81
N GLU A 99 16.27 -3.27 6.73
CA GLU A 99 16.66 -2.92 5.37
C GLU A 99 15.70 -1.87 4.83
N LEU A 100 16.26 -0.74 4.36
CA LEU A 100 15.46 0.32 3.76
C LEU A 100 15.20 0.03 2.27
N VAL A 101 13.93 -0.01 1.90
CA VAL A 101 13.47 -0.12 0.52
C VAL A 101 12.84 1.20 0.10
N ARG A 102 13.44 1.87 -0.88
CA ARG A 102 12.89 3.11 -1.43
C ARG A 102 11.56 2.87 -2.12
N ILE A 103 10.60 3.75 -1.87
CA ILE A 103 9.29 3.79 -2.50
C ILE A 103 9.12 5.13 -3.23
N ASP A 104 8.68 5.07 -4.47
CA ASP A 104 8.47 6.27 -5.28
C ASP A 104 7.03 6.78 -5.21
N ILE A 105 6.05 5.87 -5.12
CA ILE A 105 4.62 6.19 -5.07
C ILE A 105 3.93 5.23 -4.09
N CYS A 106 3.00 5.75 -3.28
CA CYS A 106 2.08 4.94 -2.49
C CYS A 106 0.71 4.83 -3.19
N ALA A 107 0.18 3.62 -3.27
CA ALA A 107 -1.15 3.35 -3.80
C ALA A 107 -2.00 2.66 -2.72
N PRO A 108 -2.78 3.40 -1.91
CA PRO A 108 -3.67 2.82 -0.93
C PRO A 108 -4.93 2.29 -1.61
N VAL A 109 -5.05 0.98 -1.74
CA VAL A 109 -6.26 0.30 -2.20
C VAL A 109 -6.97 -0.30 -0.99
N MET A 110 -7.16 0.53 0.02
CA MET A 110 -7.81 0.20 1.28
C MET A 110 -9.20 0.81 1.30
N HIS A 111 -10.14 0.13 1.95
CA HIS A 111 -11.52 0.57 2.09
C HIS A 111 -11.88 0.82 3.57
N GLY A 112 -12.77 1.78 3.80
CA GLY A 112 -13.28 2.11 5.12
C GLY A 112 -12.24 2.74 6.06
N LYS A 113 -12.33 2.36 7.33
CA LYS A 113 -11.52 2.93 8.41
C LYS A 113 -10.01 2.82 8.12
N ASN A 114 -9.30 3.89 8.39
CA ASN A 114 -7.87 4.09 8.19
C ASN A 114 -7.43 4.18 6.71
N GLY A 115 -8.23 3.68 5.77
CA GLY A 115 -7.91 3.71 4.33
C GLY A 115 -8.50 4.92 3.61
N GLU A 116 -9.73 5.32 3.97
CA GLU A 116 -10.49 6.35 3.27
C GLU A 116 -10.77 7.62 4.11
N ASP A 117 -10.36 7.64 5.36
CA ASP A 117 -10.63 8.71 6.34
C ASP A 117 -9.49 9.71 6.53
N GLY A 118 -8.44 9.63 5.73
CA GLY A 118 -7.27 10.52 5.82
C GLY A 118 -6.15 9.99 6.70
N THR A 119 -6.34 8.88 7.42
CA THR A 119 -5.34 8.35 8.37
C THR A 119 -4.06 7.90 7.66
N ILE A 120 -4.17 7.00 6.68
CA ILE A 120 -3.00 6.51 5.95
C ILE A 120 -2.40 7.61 5.06
N GLN A 121 -3.24 8.48 4.51
CA GLN A 121 -2.81 9.65 3.73
C GLN A 121 -1.94 10.58 4.57
N GLY A 122 -2.28 10.79 5.84
CA GLY A 122 -1.47 11.56 6.79
C GLY A 122 -0.07 11.00 6.98
N LEU A 123 0.08 9.67 7.02
CA LEU A 123 1.39 9.03 7.08
C LEU A 123 2.20 9.27 5.81
N PHE A 124 1.58 9.20 4.63
CA PHE A 124 2.25 9.50 3.36
C PHE A 124 2.70 10.96 3.27
N GLU A 125 1.89 11.90 3.79
CA GLU A 125 2.26 13.31 3.88
C GLU A 125 3.48 13.52 4.78
N LEU A 126 3.53 12.86 5.95
CA LEU A 126 4.69 12.90 6.85
C LEU A 126 5.95 12.37 6.16
N ALA A 127 5.84 11.23 5.49
CA ALA A 127 6.92 10.60 4.75
C ALA A 127 7.34 11.37 3.48
N ARG A 128 6.49 12.29 3.03
CA ARG A 128 6.66 13.06 1.79
C ARG A 128 6.74 12.19 0.53
N ILE A 129 6.02 11.07 0.54
CA ILE A 129 5.92 10.17 -0.61
C ILE A 129 4.62 10.48 -1.36
N PRO A 130 4.67 10.74 -2.67
CA PRO A 130 3.47 10.91 -3.48
C PRO A 130 2.54 9.72 -3.38
N TYR A 131 1.24 9.93 -3.39
CA TYR A 131 0.27 8.86 -3.32
C TYR A 131 -0.94 9.07 -4.25
N VAL A 132 -1.59 7.97 -4.58
CA VAL A 132 -2.78 7.95 -5.44
C VAL A 132 -4.03 8.17 -4.58
N GLY A 133 -4.93 9.02 -5.03
CA GLY A 133 -6.22 9.25 -4.38
C GLY A 133 -6.37 10.63 -3.76
N CYS A 134 -7.40 10.78 -2.93
CA CYS A 134 -7.71 12.04 -2.26
C CYS A 134 -6.72 12.34 -1.14
N GLY A 135 -6.46 13.63 -0.90
CA GLY A 135 -5.65 14.09 0.22
C GLY A 135 -6.36 13.93 1.57
N VAL A 136 -5.64 14.23 2.66
CA VAL A 136 -6.12 14.07 4.04
C VAL A 136 -7.47 14.74 4.27
N LEU A 137 -7.60 16.01 3.92
CA LEU A 137 -8.84 16.77 4.16
C LEU A 137 -10.01 16.21 3.35
N GLY A 138 -9.80 15.94 2.05
CA GLY A 138 -10.86 15.38 1.20
C GLY A 138 -11.33 14.03 1.68
N SER A 139 -10.42 13.15 2.08
CA SER A 139 -10.74 11.84 2.64
C SER A 139 -11.54 11.95 3.95
N ALA A 140 -11.09 12.77 4.88
CA ALA A 140 -11.76 12.96 6.17
C ALA A 140 -13.18 13.52 6.02
N VAL A 141 -13.35 14.55 5.19
CA VAL A 141 -14.65 15.19 4.95
C VAL A 141 -15.63 14.24 4.27
N CYS A 142 -15.17 13.48 3.27
CA CYS A 142 -16.04 12.55 2.54
C CYS A 142 -16.47 11.33 3.39
N MET A 143 -15.72 10.97 4.41
CA MET A 143 -16.08 9.89 5.33
C MET A 143 -17.08 10.33 6.40
N ASP A 144 -17.18 11.62 6.72
CA ASP A 144 -18.16 12.15 7.66
C ASP A 144 -19.47 12.49 6.94
N LYS A 145 -20.48 11.62 7.11
CA LYS A 145 -21.79 11.79 6.48
C LYS A 145 -22.54 13.05 6.91
N ALA A 146 -22.22 13.60 8.08
CA ALA A 146 -22.82 14.84 8.56
C ALA A 146 -22.23 16.07 7.87
N VAL A 147 -20.99 15.98 7.41
CA VAL A 147 -20.28 17.07 6.73
C VAL A 147 -20.38 16.96 5.20
N ALA A 148 -20.50 15.74 4.66
CA ALA A 148 -20.57 15.49 3.22
C ALA A 148 -21.94 15.79 2.58
N ASN A 149 -23.00 16.07 3.37
CA ASN A 149 -24.37 16.39 2.91
C ASN A 149 -24.62 17.89 2.85
#